data_3219b2a287bb306ca9d947c2cee4f58e
#
_entry.id   3219b2a287bb306ca9d947c2cee4f58e
#
_cell.length_a   1.000
_cell.length_b   1.000
_cell.length_c   1.000
_cell.angle_alpha   90.00
_cell.angle_beta   90.00
_cell.angle_gamma   90.00
#
_symmetry.space_group_name_H-M   'P 1'
#
loop_
_entity.id
_entity.type
_entity.pdbx_description
1 polymer ?
#
loop_
_entity_poly.entity_id
_entity_poly.type
_entity_poly.pdbx_seq_one_letter_code
_entity_poly.pdbx_strand_id
1 'polypeptide(L)'
;NQTDDRRSELASRGVTCFDCHVNGHTNASTHLVGDIRPQEFRHRLDTPALRGVNIQRLFGSQRALKSVEDFTEFEQRAAYFDGDPVIATKKGVNILERGSQVHFMAEFQALLDFPPAPKLNIMGKLDPKKATDSEKRGQELFFGKAECAHCHPAPYYTDNSMHNLRTERFFKPQMVNGRMANQDGPIKTFPLRGIKDSPPYLHDGRLLTLEDTVEFFNLVQGLNLSAQEKQDLVAFLRVL
;
A
#
# COMPACT_ATOMS: atom_id res chain seq x y z
N ASN A 1 2.18 4.99 20.12
CA ASN A 1 3.31 4.91 21.07
C ASN A 1 3.88 3.50 21.09
N GLN A 2 4.61 3.12 20.07
CA GLN A 2 5.32 1.85 20.08
C GLN A 2 6.73 2.13 20.64
N THR A 3 6.92 1.80 21.90
CA THR A 3 8.26 1.72 22.49
C THR A 3 8.93 0.44 21.99
N ASP A 4 10.24 0.38 22.02
CA ASP A 4 11.00 -0.82 21.64
C ASP A 4 10.55 -2.05 22.42
N ASP A 5 10.20 -1.87 23.68
CA ASP A 5 9.71 -2.95 24.56
C ASP A 5 8.37 -3.52 24.09
N ARG A 6 7.45 -2.69 23.61
CA ARG A 6 6.18 -3.17 23.05
C ARG A 6 6.34 -3.96 21.77
N ARG A 7 7.31 -3.66 20.94
CA ARG A 7 7.60 -4.44 19.73
C ARG A 7 8.22 -5.79 20.07
N SER A 8 9.13 -5.81 21.03
CA SER A 8 9.63 -7.06 21.57
C SER A 8 8.50 -7.91 22.16
N GLU A 9 7.54 -7.29 22.83
CA GLU A 9 6.34 -7.96 23.33
C GLU A 9 5.45 -8.49 22.21
N LEU A 10 5.23 -7.75 21.13
CA LEU A 10 4.46 -8.20 19.98
C LEU A 10 5.09 -9.43 19.34
N ALA A 11 6.39 -9.38 19.07
CA ALA A 11 7.12 -10.51 18.52
C ALA A 11 7.09 -11.74 19.45
N SER A 12 7.20 -11.55 20.76
CA SER A 12 7.13 -12.62 21.76
C SER A 12 5.72 -13.17 21.98
N ARG A 13 4.68 -12.42 21.61
CA ARG A 13 3.27 -12.84 21.71
C ARG A 13 2.75 -13.59 20.49
N GLY A 14 3.62 -13.93 19.54
CA GLY A 14 3.25 -14.72 18.37
C GLY A 14 2.44 -13.94 17.33
N VAL A 15 2.65 -12.63 17.20
CA VAL A 15 2.07 -11.83 16.12
C VAL A 15 2.59 -12.33 14.77
N THR A 16 1.68 -12.61 13.86
CA THR A 16 1.96 -13.11 12.51
C THR A 16 1.71 -12.05 11.45
N CYS A 17 2.18 -12.29 10.24
CA CYS A 17 1.90 -11.39 9.11
C CYS A 17 0.38 -11.18 8.91
N PHE A 18 -0.42 -12.23 9.11
CA PHE A 18 -1.89 -12.16 8.93
C PHE A 18 -2.64 -11.40 10.03
N ASP A 19 -2.01 -11.05 11.14
CA ASP A 19 -2.63 -10.14 12.13
C ASP A 19 -2.72 -8.71 11.61
N CYS A 20 -1.79 -8.30 10.75
CA CYS A 20 -1.82 -7.02 10.04
C CYS A 20 -2.41 -7.17 8.62
N HIS A 21 -2.03 -8.23 7.91
CA HIS A 21 -2.48 -8.51 6.54
C HIS A 21 -3.58 -9.57 6.52
N VAL A 22 -4.73 -9.26 7.12
CA VAL A 22 -5.86 -10.20 7.24
C VAL A 22 -6.27 -10.74 5.87
N ASN A 23 -6.26 -12.06 5.70
CA ASN A 23 -6.51 -12.74 4.43
C ASN A 23 -5.64 -12.22 3.25
N GLY A 24 -4.44 -11.73 3.55
CA GLY A 24 -3.56 -11.11 2.57
C GLY A 24 -3.93 -9.67 2.19
N HIS A 25 -4.95 -9.08 2.80
CA HIS A 25 -5.32 -7.67 2.63
C HIS A 25 -4.72 -6.79 3.73
N THR A 26 -5.53 -6.02 4.41
CA THR A 26 -5.17 -5.12 5.50
C THR A 26 -6.11 -5.29 6.68
N ASN A 27 -5.65 -4.96 7.87
CA ASN A 27 -6.48 -4.82 9.06
C ASN A 27 -6.95 -3.37 9.28
N ALA A 28 -6.79 -2.50 8.30
CA ALA A 28 -7.10 -1.07 8.37
C ALA A 28 -6.31 -0.28 9.42
N SER A 29 -5.16 -0.80 9.86
CA SER A 29 -4.31 -0.14 10.83
C SER A 29 -3.13 0.57 10.18
N THR A 30 -2.75 1.69 10.76
CA THR A 30 -1.52 2.40 10.39
C THR A 30 -0.45 2.21 11.45
N HIS A 31 0.79 2.08 11.01
CA HIS A 31 1.94 1.83 11.87
C HIS A 31 3.00 2.92 11.70
N LEU A 32 3.74 3.21 12.78
CA LEU A 32 4.94 4.02 12.71
C LEU A 32 6.12 3.08 12.49
N VAL A 33 6.62 3.05 11.28
CA VAL A 33 7.74 2.18 10.89
C VAL A 33 9.01 2.99 10.78
N GLY A 34 10.11 2.49 11.35
CA GLY A 34 11.44 3.05 11.16
C GLY A 34 11.90 2.90 9.71
N ASP A 35 12.76 3.80 9.24
CA ASP A 35 13.40 3.66 7.93
C ASP A 35 14.34 2.43 7.92
N ILE A 36 14.50 1.80 6.78
CA ILE A 36 15.51 0.75 6.54
C ILE A 36 16.91 1.29 6.75
N ARG A 37 17.12 2.54 6.41
CA ARG A 37 18.36 3.26 6.62
C ARG A 37 18.38 3.82 8.03
N PRO A 38 19.54 3.97 8.67
CA PRO A 38 19.68 4.52 10.01
C PRO A 38 19.36 6.03 10.00
N GLN A 39 18.13 6.38 9.72
CA GLN A 39 17.60 7.75 9.77
C GLN A 39 16.72 7.90 10.99
N GLU A 40 16.69 9.10 11.52
CA GLU A 40 15.93 9.41 12.73
C GLU A 40 14.43 9.56 12.50
N PHE A 41 13.98 9.43 11.25
CA PHE A 41 12.61 9.67 10.86
C PHE A 41 11.79 8.37 10.86
N ARG A 42 10.57 8.47 11.38
CA ARG A 42 9.58 7.42 11.30
C ARG A 42 8.48 7.83 10.35
N HIS A 43 8.01 6.88 9.58
CA HIS A 43 6.88 7.07 8.69
C HIS A 43 5.63 6.45 9.27
N ARG A 44 4.51 7.17 9.18
CA ARG A 44 3.22 6.53 9.29
C ARG A 44 2.97 5.80 7.97
N LEU A 45 2.79 4.49 8.06
CA LEU A 45 2.46 3.67 6.91
C LEU A 45 1.14 2.95 7.17
N ASP A 46 0.31 2.91 6.14
CA ASP A 46 -0.81 2.01 6.08
C ASP A 46 -0.33 0.58 5.87
N THR A 47 -1.10 -0.39 6.35
CA THR A 47 -0.86 -1.81 6.09
C THR A 47 -1.34 -2.14 4.67
N PRO A 48 -0.46 -2.29 3.68
CA PRO A 48 -0.87 -2.53 2.30
C PRO A 48 -1.34 -3.97 2.11
N ALA A 49 -2.18 -4.21 1.10
CA ALA A 49 -2.50 -5.55 0.68
C ALA A 49 -1.27 -6.29 0.14
N LEU A 50 -1.11 -7.55 0.54
CA LEU A 50 -0.12 -8.47 -0.04
C LEU A 50 -0.64 -9.15 -1.31
N ARG A 51 -1.93 -9.04 -1.60
CA ARG A 51 -2.51 -9.64 -2.80
C ARG A 51 -1.96 -8.98 -4.06
N GLY A 52 -1.49 -9.79 -4.98
CA GLY A 52 -0.80 -9.33 -6.18
C GLY A 52 0.64 -8.85 -5.93
N VAL A 53 1.26 -9.26 -4.83
CA VAL A 53 2.66 -8.92 -4.55
C VAL A 53 3.61 -9.43 -5.64
N ASN A 54 3.27 -10.52 -6.29
CA ASN A 54 4.04 -11.15 -7.36
C ASN A 54 4.24 -10.28 -8.61
N ILE A 55 3.35 -9.31 -8.87
CA ILE A 55 3.50 -8.40 -10.02
C ILE A 55 4.21 -7.09 -9.65
N GLN A 56 4.37 -6.82 -8.38
CA GLN A 56 5.04 -5.60 -7.94
C GLN A 56 6.54 -5.67 -8.18
N ARG A 57 7.13 -4.51 -8.48
CA ARG A 57 8.58 -4.37 -8.67
C ARG A 57 9.11 -3.29 -7.74
N LEU A 58 10.13 -3.66 -6.99
CA LEU A 58 10.64 -2.96 -5.83
C LEU A 58 9.54 -2.70 -4.79
N PHE A 59 9.82 -3.03 -3.55
CA PHE A 59 8.83 -3.08 -2.48
C PHE A 59 8.98 -1.90 -1.52
N GLY A 60 7.90 -1.65 -0.75
CA GLY A 60 7.78 -0.47 0.09
C GLY A 60 7.40 0.79 -0.70
N SER A 61 6.82 1.77 -0.02
CA SER A 61 6.36 3.04 -0.62
C SER A 61 7.49 3.84 -1.26
N GLN A 62 8.72 3.64 -0.83
CA GLN A 62 9.94 4.27 -1.35
C GLN A 62 10.75 3.38 -2.28
N ARG A 63 10.24 2.21 -2.68
CA ARG A 63 10.93 1.23 -3.53
C ARG A 63 12.31 0.81 -2.99
N ALA A 64 12.47 0.79 -1.69
CA ALA A 64 13.77 0.57 -1.04
C ALA A 64 14.18 -0.91 -0.99
N LEU A 65 13.25 -1.83 -1.19
CA LEU A 65 13.46 -3.27 -1.10
C LEU A 65 13.36 -3.90 -2.48
N LYS A 66 14.28 -4.81 -2.80
CA LYS A 66 14.44 -5.35 -4.16
C LYS A 66 13.58 -6.58 -4.43
N SER A 67 13.29 -7.36 -3.40
CA SER A 67 12.55 -8.61 -3.49
C SER A 67 11.57 -8.79 -2.34
N VAL A 68 10.71 -9.80 -2.45
CA VAL A 68 9.79 -10.17 -1.36
C VAL A 68 10.58 -10.70 -0.16
N GLU A 69 11.70 -11.38 -0.40
CA GLU A 69 12.61 -11.83 0.66
C GLU A 69 13.19 -10.65 1.44
N ASP A 70 13.65 -9.61 0.73
CA ASP A 70 14.17 -8.40 1.39
C ASP A 70 13.09 -7.73 2.25
N PHE A 71 11.85 -7.67 1.73
CA PHE A 71 10.72 -7.13 2.48
C PHE A 71 10.38 -8.00 3.69
N THR A 72 10.32 -9.32 3.52
CA THR A 72 10.01 -10.27 4.59
C THR A 72 11.06 -10.19 5.70
N GLU A 73 12.34 -10.12 5.33
CA GLU A 73 13.44 -9.99 6.29
C GLU A 73 13.40 -8.62 6.99
N PHE A 74 13.09 -7.55 6.25
CA PHE A 74 12.93 -6.21 6.81
C PHE A 74 11.83 -6.18 7.86
N GLU A 75 10.64 -6.70 7.55
CA GLU A 75 9.52 -6.72 8.50
C GLU A 75 9.87 -7.48 9.78
N GLN A 76 10.56 -8.59 9.66
CA GLN A 76 10.93 -9.38 10.84
C GLN A 76 11.99 -8.70 11.70
N ARG A 77 12.97 -8.06 11.09
CA ARG A 77 14.12 -7.48 11.83
C ARG A 77 13.89 -6.02 12.19
N ALA A 78 13.32 -5.25 11.29
CA ALA A 78 13.25 -3.81 11.43
C ALA A 78 11.89 -3.34 11.95
N ALA A 79 10.76 -3.83 11.41
CA ALA A 79 9.45 -3.38 11.85
C ALA A 79 9.15 -3.77 13.30
N TYR A 80 9.52 -5.00 13.70
CA TYR A 80 9.34 -5.46 15.07
C TYR A 80 10.33 -4.87 16.08
N PHE A 81 11.46 -4.31 15.62
CA PHE A 81 12.54 -3.78 16.47
C PHE A 81 12.88 -2.32 16.19
N ASP A 82 11.89 -1.55 15.78
CA ASP A 82 12.03 -0.10 15.59
C ASP A 82 13.05 0.30 14.53
N GLY A 83 13.22 -0.52 13.52
CA GLY A 83 14.14 -0.27 12.43
C GLY A 83 15.61 -0.61 12.73
N ASP A 84 15.92 -1.22 13.87
CA ASP A 84 17.29 -1.60 14.20
C ASP A 84 17.52 -3.12 14.12
N PRO A 85 17.96 -3.63 12.95
CA PRO A 85 18.27 -5.03 12.77
C PRO A 85 19.46 -5.52 13.61
N VAL A 86 20.35 -4.61 14.03
CA VAL A 86 21.51 -4.95 14.88
C VAL A 86 21.04 -5.27 16.29
N ILE A 87 20.10 -4.50 16.83
CA ILE A 87 19.51 -4.78 18.14
C ILE A 87 18.72 -6.09 18.09
N ALA A 88 17.93 -6.32 17.05
CA ALA A 88 17.21 -7.58 16.85
C ALA A 88 18.15 -8.78 16.85
N THR A 89 19.22 -8.70 16.10
CA THR A 89 20.23 -9.75 16.01
C THR A 89 20.92 -10.01 17.36
N LYS A 90 21.30 -8.95 18.07
CA LYS A 90 21.94 -9.07 19.40
C LYS A 90 21.02 -9.70 20.44
N LYS A 91 19.71 -9.46 20.35
CA LYS A 91 18.73 -10.06 21.24
C LYS A 91 18.36 -11.49 20.84
N GLY A 92 18.92 -12.03 19.76
CA GLY A 92 18.64 -13.38 19.27
C GLY A 92 17.21 -13.58 18.75
N VAL A 93 16.51 -12.49 18.45
CA VAL A 93 15.12 -12.53 18.04
C VAL A 93 15.03 -12.44 16.51
N ASN A 94 14.19 -13.30 15.93
CA ASN A 94 13.91 -13.33 14.48
C ASN A 94 15.11 -13.54 13.56
N ILE A 95 16.02 -14.41 13.97
CA ILE A 95 17.06 -14.88 13.07
C ILE A 95 16.47 -16.03 12.25
N LEU A 96 15.64 -15.69 11.28
CA LEU A 96 15.21 -16.66 10.28
C LEU A 96 16.32 -16.85 9.25
N GLU A 97 16.53 -18.07 8.87
CA GLU A 97 17.48 -18.39 7.81
C GLU A 97 16.96 -17.93 6.47
N ARG A 98 17.73 -17.06 5.79
CA ARG A 98 17.29 -16.41 4.54
C ARG A 98 17.09 -17.42 3.41
N GLY A 99 17.97 -18.41 3.29
CA GLY A 99 17.93 -19.37 2.18
C GLY A 99 16.80 -20.39 2.26
N SER A 100 16.14 -20.52 3.40
CA SER A 100 15.02 -21.44 3.58
C SER A 100 13.78 -20.73 4.11
N GLN A 101 13.76 -20.29 5.35
CA GLN A 101 12.55 -19.77 5.99
C GLN A 101 12.05 -18.48 5.34
N VAL A 102 12.92 -17.50 5.13
CA VAL A 102 12.56 -16.24 4.47
C VAL A 102 12.13 -16.50 3.02
N HIS A 103 12.88 -17.37 2.32
CA HIS A 103 12.55 -17.76 0.96
C HIS A 103 11.17 -18.41 0.86
N PHE A 104 10.87 -19.40 1.68
CA PHE A 104 9.55 -20.05 1.65
C PHE A 104 8.40 -19.10 2.05
N MET A 105 8.65 -18.16 2.95
CA MET A 105 7.67 -17.11 3.26
C MET A 105 7.44 -16.19 2.07
N ALA A 106 8.47 -15.86 1.31
CA ALA A 106 8.34 -15.05 0.10
C ALA A 106 7.59 -15.80 -1.01
N GLU A 107 7.90 -17.07 -1.22
CA GLU A 107 7.17 -17.94 -2.17
C GLU A 107 5.68 -18.05 -1.78
N PHE A 108 5.38 -18.23 -0.50
CA PHE A 108 3.99 -18.23 -0.03
C PHE A 108 3.28 -16.91 -0.35
N GLN A 109 3.93 -15.77 -0.10
CA GLN A 109 3.35 -14.45 -0.41
C GLN A 109 3.09 -14.29 -1.91
N ALA A 110 3.97 -14.82 -2.77
CA ALA A 110 3.81 -14.78 -4.22
C ALA A 110 2.56 -15.54 -4.71
N LEU A 111 2.00 -16.45 -3.92
CA LEU A 111 0.75 -17.14 -4.22
C LEU A 111 -0.50 -16.31 -3.87
N LEU A 112 -0.36 -15.20 -3.17
CA LEU A 112 -1.47 -14.33 -2.79
C LEU A 112 -1.89 -13.49 -4.00
N ASP A 113 -2.69 -14.08 -4.87
CA ASP A 113 -3.19 -13.40 -6.07
C ASP A 113 -4.24 -12.34 -5.73
N PHE A 114 -4.52 -11.46 -6.68
CA PHE A 114 -5.58 -10.46 -6.57
C PHE A 114 -6.93 -11.10 -6.28
N PRO A 115 -7.82 -10.40 -5.56
CA PRO A 115 -9.18 -10.88 -5.38
C PRO A 115 -9.89 -10.98 -6.74
N PRO A 116 -10.87 -11.89 -6.85
CA PRO A 116 -11.66 -12.01 -8.07
C PRO A 116 -12.34 -10.70 -8.45
N ALA A 117 -12.26 -10.33 -9.72
CA ALA A 117 -12.95 -9.19 -10.30
C ALA A 117 -13.85 -9.67 -11.47
N PRO A 118 -15.03 -10.24 -11.20
CA PRO A 118 -15.83 -10.96 -12.17
C PRO A 118 -16.40 -10.06 -13.28
N LYS A 119 -16.33 -8.75 -13.11
CA LYS A 119 -16.73 -7.78 -14.14
C LYS A 119 -15.60 -7.39 -15.08
N LEU A 120 -14.36 -7.80 -14.80
CA LEU A 120 -13.22 -7.50 -15.66
C LEU A 120 -12.91 -8.67 -16.60
N ASN A 121 -12.45 -8.33 -17.79
CA ASN A 121 -11.83 -9.27 -18.71
C ASN A 121 -10.33 -9.45 -18.41
N ILE A 122 -9.66 -10.35 -19.13
CA ILE A 122 -8.23 -10.63 -18.95
C ILE A 122 -7.31 -9.41 -19.14
N MET A 123 -7.77 -8.42 -19.91
CA MET A 123 -7.04 -7.16 -20.11
C MET A 123 -7.31 -6.14 -19.00
N GLY A 124 -8.02 -6.52 -17.94
CA GLY A 124 -8.39 -5.65 -16.86
C GLY A 124 -9.47 -4.62 -17.19
N LYS A 125 -10.12 -4.71 -18.35
CA LYS A 125 -11.21 -3.81 -18.75
C LYS A 125 -12.56 -4.40 -18.37
N LEU A 126 -13.56 -3.52 -18.14
CA LEU A 126 -14.93 -3.97 -17.88
C LEU A 126 -15.49 -4.81 -19.03
N ASP A 127 -16.17 -5.90 -18.67
CA ASP A 127 -17.06 -6.60 -19.57
C ASP A 127 -18.35 -5.79 -19.72
N PRO A 128 -18.68 -5.26 -20.92
CA PRO A 128 -19.83 -4.40 -21.12
C PRO A 128 -21.17 -5.04 -20.77
N LYS A 129 -21.23 -6.40 -20.78
CA LYS A 129 -22.44 -7.15 -20.46
C LYS A 129 -22.68 -7.28 -18.95
N LYS A 130 -21.63 -7.12 -18.13
CA LYS A 130 -21.69 -7.27 -16.67
C LYS A 130 -21.67 -5.93 -15.93
N ALA A 131 -21.14 -4.92 -16.57
CA ALA A 131 -20.93 -3.61 -15.96
C ALA A 131 -22.21 -2.76 -16.02
N THR A 132 -22.46 -2.01 -14.96
CA THR A 132 -23.48 -0.95 -14.93
C THR A 132 -23.05 0.26 -15.75
N ASP A 133 -23.98 1.12 -16.10
CA ASP A 133 -23.66 2.33 -16.87
C ASP A 133 -22.76 3.31 -16.09
N SER A 134 -22.94 3.39 -14.76
CA SER A 134 -22.05 4.17 -13.89
C SER A 134 -20.61 3.65 -13.92
N GLU A 135 -20.42 2.34 -13.81
CA GLU A 135 -19.09 1.71 -13.88
C GLU A 135 -18.43 1.95 -15.24
N LYS A 136 -19.20 1.88 -16.34
CA LYS A 136 -18.70 2.15 -17.70
C LYS A 136 -18.22 3.61 -17.82
N ARG A 137 -19.04 4.58 -17.41
CA ARG A 137 -18.62 5.98 -17.37
C ARG A 137 -17.41 6.21 -16.48
N GLY A 138 -17.37 5.54 -15.32
CA GLY A 138 -16.21 5.59 -14.43
C GLY A 138 -14.94 5.05 -15.09
N GLN A 139 -15.03 3.95 -15.85
CA GLN A 139 -13.90 3.47 -16.64
C GLN A 139 -13.46 4.48 -17.70
N GLU A 140 -14.39 5.07 -18.45
CA GLU A 140 -14.07 6.10 -19.44
C GLU A 140 -13.37 7.30 -18.82
N LEU A 141 -13.85 7.77 -17.67
CA LEU A 141 -13.20 8.84 -16.88
C LEU A 141 -11.81 8.44 -16.43
N PHE A 142 -11.63 7.24 -15.91
CA PHE A 142 -10.34 6.73 -15.41
C PHE A 142 -9.26 6.71 -16.49
N PHE A 143 -9.62 6.30 -17.71
CA PHE A 143 -8.71 6.27 -18.86
C PHE A 143 -8.67 7.56 -19.67
N GLY A 144 -9.56 8.49 -19.40
CA GLY A 144 -9.70 9.79 -20.08
C GLY A 144 -9.50 10.96 -19.13
N LYS A 145 -10.55 11.74 -18.91
CA LYS A 145 -10.54 13.04 -18.20
C LYS A 145 -9.84 13.01 -16.84
N ALA A 146 -9.97 11.93 -16.08
CA ALA A 146 -9.38 11.81 -14.75
C ALA A 146 -7.90 11.39 -14.76
N GLU A 147 -7.35 11.01 -15.92
CA GLU A 147 -5.93 10.68 -16.16
C GLU A 147 -5.31 9.62 -15.23
N CYS A 148 -6.14 8.88 -14.48
CA CYS A 148 -5.68 7.89 -13.49
C CYS A 148 -4.82 6.79 -14.12
N ALA A 149 -5.14 6.41 -15.37
CA ALA A 149 -4.44 5.37 -16.11
C ALA A 149 -2.99 5.72 -16.48
N HIS A 150 -2.56 6.98 -16.38
CA HIS A 150 -1.17 7.37 -16.60
C HIS A 150 -0.23 6.74 -15.57
N CYS A 151 -0.67 6.64 -14.32
CA CYS A 151 0.07 5.98 -13.24
C CYS A 151 -0.47 4.56 -12.95
N HIS A 152 -1.75 4.34 -13.22
CA HIS A 152 -2.43 3.07 -12.95
C HIS A 152 -2.93 2.37 -14.23
N PRO A 153 -2.04 1.95 -15.15
CA PRO A 153 -2.44 1.24 -16.37
C PRO A 153 -2.98 -0.16 -16.07
N ALA A 154 -3.99 -0.59 -16.87
CA ALA A 154 -4.46 -1.97 -16.85
C ALA A 154 -3.36 -2.94 -17.35
N PRO A 155 -3.39 -4.24 -17.01
CA PRO A 155 -4.45 -4.94 -16.28
C PRO A 155 -4.34 -4.89 -14.76
N TYR A 156 -3.18 -4.50 -14.20
CA TYR A 156 -2.90 -4.53 -12.77
C TYR A 156 -3.12 -3.19 -12.07
N TYR A 157 -3.32 -2.13 -12.85
CA TYR A 157 -3.56 -0.79 -12.35
C TYR A 157 -2.40 -0.25 -11.51
N THR A 158 -1.18 -0.47 -11.99
CA THR A 158 0.08 0.10 -11.51
C THR A 158 1.11 0.12 -12.62
N ASP A 159 1.92 1.16 -12.65
CA ASP A 159 3.12 1.25 -13.49
C ASP A 159 4.41 0.85 -12.74
N ASN A 160 4.28 0.52 -11.44
CA ASN A 160 5.40 0.25 -10.54
C ASN A 160 6.42 1.41 -10.45
N SER A 161 6.06 2.61 -10.86
CA SER A 161 6.95 3.78 -10.87
C SER A 161 6.77 4.66 -9.64
N MET A 162 7.60 5.69 -9.53
CA MET A 162 7.54 6.68 -8.44
C MET A 162 6.98 7.98 -8.98
N HIS A 163 5.96 8.52 -8.32
CA HIS A 163 5.35 9.79 -8.67
C HIS A 163 5.30 10.74 -7.48
N ASN A 164 5.66 12.00 -7.71
CA ASN A 164 5.55 13.03 -6.70
C ASN A 164 4.25 13.83 -6.88
N LEU A 165 3.27 13.53 -6.04
CA LEU A 165 2.00 14.22 -6.02
C LEU A 165 2.06 15.59 -5.31
N ARG A 166 3.22 15.92 -4.73
CA ARG A 166 3.44 17.14 -3.94
C ARG A 166 2.41 17.32 -2.82
N THR A 167 2.10 16.22 -2.15
CA THR A 167 1.08 16.18 -1.09
C THR A 167 1.49 17.00 0.13
N GLU A 168 2.77 17.29 0.31
CA GLU A 168 3.29 18.21 1.30
C GLU A 168 2.67 19.63 1.25
N ARG A 169 2.09 20.01 0.11
CA ARG A 169 1.34 21.26 -0.03
C ARG A 169 0.08 21.30 0.83
N PHE A 170 -0.50 20.15 1.09
CA PHE A 170 -1.76 19.98 1.81
C PHE A 170 -1.55 19.51 3.24
N PHE A 171 -0.45 18.80 3.50
CA PHE A 171 -0.19 18.15 4.77
C PHE A 171 1.17 18.59 5.31
N LYS A 172 1.13 19.39 6.35
CA LYS A 172 2.36 19.82 7.01
C LYS A 172 3.02 18.66 7.74
N PRO A 173 4.35 18.60 7.76
CA PRO A 173 5.08 17.67 8.61
C PRO A 173 4.64 17.81 10.07
N GLN A 174 4.49 16.70 10.75
CA GLN A 174 4.05 16.67 12.15
C GLN A 174 5.09 15.99 13.01
N MET A 175 5.23 16.48 14.24
CA MET A 175 5.98 15.78 15.28
C MET A 175 5.18 14.57 15.75
N VAL A 176 5.78 13.40 15.68
CA VAL A 176 5.19 12.14 16.16
C VAL A 176 6.17 11.53 17.15
N ASN A 177 5.76 11.41 18.40
CA ASN A 177 6.60 10.87 19.49
C ASN A 177 7.98 11.57 19.62
N GLY A 178 8.00 12.89 19.49
CA GLY A 178 9.22 13.68 19.61
C GLY A 178 10.13 13.65 18.37
N ARG A 179 9.70 13.04 17.27
CA ARG A 179 10.44 12.99 16.00
C ARG A 179 9.59 13.56 14.86
N MET A 180 10.24 14.24 13.95
CA MET A 180 9.56 14.77 12.77
C MET A 180 9.15 13.60 11.86
N ALA A 181 7.86 13.53 11.49
CA ALA A 181 7.41 12.66 10.43
C ALA A 181 7.94 13.19 9.09
N ASN A 182 8.35 12.28 8.19
CA ASN A 182 8.84 12.66 6.88
C ASN A 182 7.78 13.41 6.09
N GLN A 183 8.27 14.31 5.25
CA GLN A 183 7.45 14.89 4.19
C GLN A 183 7.19 13.84 3.12
N ASP A 184 6.01 13.91 2.53
CA ASP A 184 5.73 13.15 1.33
C ASP A 184 6.68 13.63 0.22
N GLY A 185 7.14 12.71 -0.55
CA GLY A 185 7.96 12.94 -1.74
C GLY A 185 7.42 12.04 -2.85
N PRO A 186 8.26 11.60 -3.78
CA PRO A 186 7.87 10.57 -4.73
C PRO A 186 7.49 9.28 -4.00
N ILE A 187 6.31 8.75 -4.32
CA ILE A 187 5.75 7.52 -3.73
C ILE A 187 5.48 6.53 -4.86
N LYS A 188 5.68 5.26 -4.57
CA LYS A 188 5.39 4.18 -5.51
C LYS A 188 3.91 4.09 -5.82
N THR A 189 3.59 3.87 -7.10
CA THR A 189 2.24 3.52 -7.54
C THR A 189 1.91 2.08 -7.16
N PHE A 190 1.00 1.92 -6.21
CA PHE A 190 0.49 0.59 -5.83
C PHE A 190 -0.62 0.13 -6.77
N PRO A 191 -0.83 -1.21 -6.93
CA PRO A 191 -1.95 -1.75 -7.69
C PRO A 191 -3.29 -1.31 -7.13
N LEU A 192 -4.28 -1.05 -8.00
CA LEU A 192 -5.65 -0.77 -7.55
C LEU A 192 -6.57 -1.99 -7.59
N ARG A 193 -6.06 -3.17 -7.99
CA ARG A 193 -6.84 -4.41 -7.93
C ARG A 193 -7.16 -4.76 -6.49
N GLY A 194 -8.46 -4.92 -6.19
CA GLY A 194 -8.94 -5.16 -4.83
C GLY A 194 -8.97 -3.93 -3.93
N ILE A 195 -8.85 -2.73 -4.47
CA ILE A 195 -8.74 -1.48 -3.70
C ILE A 195 -9.93 -1.25 -2.75
N LYS A 196 -11.12 -1.73 -3.08
CA LYS A 196 -12.32 -1.61 -2.23
C LYS A 196 -12.17 -2.27 -0.86
N ASP A 197 -11.32 -3.29 -0.79
CA ASP A 197 -11.11 -4.10 0.42
C ASP A 197 -9.85 -3.68 1.19
N SER A 198 -9.28 -2.51 0.85
CA SER A 198 -7.99 -2.05 1.37
C SER A 198 -8.02 -0.61 1.94
N PRO A 199 -9.07 -0.20 2.69
CA PRO A 199 -9.00 1.06 3.44
C PRO A 199 -8.05 0.91 4.64
N PRO A 200 -7.50 2.03 5.17
CA PRO A 200 -7.55 3.39 4.66
C PRO A 200 -6.61 3.59 3.45
N TYR A 201 -6.76 4.71 2.76
CA TYR A 201 -6.09 4.97 1.49
C TYR A 201 -4.94 5.95 1.61
N LEU A 202 -4.10 6.00 0.57
CA LEU A 202 -2.75 6.54 0.50
C LEU A 202 -1.77 5.76 1.38
N HIS A 203 -0.49 5.98 1.14
CA HIS A 203 0.60 5.25 1.82
C HIS A 203 0.60 5.39 3.35
N ASP A 204 -0.03 6.42 3.88
CA ASP A 204 -0.11 6.72 5.31
C ASP A 204 -1.53 6.60 5.90
N GLY A 205 -2.48 6.12 5.11
CA GLY A 205 -3.84 5.85 5.55
C GLY A 205 -4.64 7.09 5.96
N ARG A 206 -4.36 8.25 5.36
CA ARG A 206 -5.01 9.51 5.75
C ARG A 206 -6.41 9.70 5.18
N LEU A 207 -6.79 8.91 4.19
CA LEU A 207 -8.11 8.96 3.56
C LEU A 207 -8.89 7.68 3.91
N LEU A 208 -10.14 7.82 4.31
CA LEU A 208 -10.90 6.69 4.86
C LEU A 208 -11.78 6.00 3.82
N THR A 209 -12.16 6.71 2.75
CA THR A 209 -13.09 6.20 1.74
C THR A 209 -12.54 6.38 0.33
N LEU A 210 -13.09 5.63 -0.62
CA LEU A 210 -12.78 5.85 -2.05
C LEU A 210 -13.31 7.20 -2.53
N GLU A 211 -14.40 7.67 -1.97
CA GLU A 211 -14.95 9.00 -2.23
C GLU A 211 -13.96 10.10 -1.85
N ASP A 212 -13.36 10.00 -0.65
CA ASP A 212 -12.32 10.93 -0.21
C ASP A 212 -11.10 10.87 -1.12
N THR A 213 -10.75 9.65 -1.56
CA THR A 213 -9.60 9.42 -2.45
C THR A 213 -9.83 10.08 -3.82
N VAL A 214 -10.98 9.90 -4.41
CA VAL A 214 -11.33 10.54 -5.69
C VAL A 214 -11.35 12.07 -5.55
N GLU A 215 -11.92 12.59 -4.45
CA GLU A 215 -11.91 14.04 -4.21
C GLU A 215 -10.49 14.57 -3.99
N PHE A 216 -9.66 13.85 -3.26
CA PHE A 216 -8.26 14.22 -3.08
C PHE A 216 -7.53 14.38 -4.42
N PHE A 217 -7.62 13.40 -5.31
CA PHE A 217 -6.98 13.48 -6.63
C PHE A 217 -7.62 14.55 -7.51
N ASN A 218 -8.95 14.76 -7.41
CA ASN A 218 -9.63 15.85 -8.08
C ASN A 218 -9.04 17.22 -7.71
N LEU A 219 -8.73 17.42 -6.41
CA LEU A 219 -8.12 18.67 -5.92
C LEU A 219 -6.64 18.77 -6.27
N VAL A 220 -5.88 17.71 -6.05
CA VAL A 220 -4.41 17.70 -6.24
C VAL A 220 -4.03 17.92 -7.69
N GLN A 221 -4.79 17.35 -8.61
CA GLN A 221 -4.51 17.40 -10.05
C GLN A 221 -5.38 18.46 -10.78
N GLY A 222 -6.34 19.07 -10.09
CA GLY A 222 -7.19 20.11 -10.70
C GLY A 222 -8.11 19.57 -11.79
N LEU A 223 -8.68 18.37 -11.63
CA LEU A 223 -9.42 17.66 -12.67
C LEU A 223 -10.80 18.26 -12.95
N ASN A 224 -11.35 19.05 -12.03
CA ASN A 224 -12.68 19.68 -12.13
C ASN A 224 -13.79 18.66 -12.43
N LEU A 225 -13.81 17.55 -11.68
CA LEU A 225 -14.84 16.53 -11.81
C LEU A 225 -16.13 16.98 -11.17
N SER A 226 -17.26 16.78 -11.86
CA SER A 226 -18.58 16.95 -11.29
C SER A 226 -18.89 15.91 -10.22
N ALA A 227 -19.93 16.12 -9.43
CA ALA A 227 -20.37 15.18 -8.42
C ALA A 227 -20.71 13.80 -9.02
N GLN A 228 -21.35 13.78 -10.20
CA GLN A 228 -21.69 12.54 -10.89
C GLN A 228 -20.42 11.81 -11.40
N GLU A 229 -19.47 12.53 -11.99
CA GLU A 229 -18.21 11.94 -12.46
C GLU A 229 -17.41 11.32 -11.30
N LYS A 230 -17.40 11.94 -10.13
CA LYS A 230 -16.76 11.38 -8.93
C LYS A 230 -17.44 10.09 -8.49
N GLN A 231 -18.78 10.05 -8.48
CA GLN A 231 -19.53 8.82 -8.16
C GLN A 231 -19.26 7.71 -9.16
N ASP A 232 -19.22 8.02 -10.45
CA ASP A 232 -18.94 7.06 -11.52
C ASP A 232 -17.51 6.48 -11.38
N LEU A 233 -16.52 7.33 -11.08
CA LEU A 233 -15.14 6.86 -10.78
C LEU A 233 -15.09 5.92 -9.58
N VAL A 234 -15.78 6.26 -8.49
CA VAL A 234 -15.86 5.40 -7.31
C VAL A 234 -16.52 4.07 -7.65
N ALA A 235 -17.60 4.09 -8.45
CA ALA A 235 -18.26 2.87 -8.90
C ALA A 235 -17.31 1.96 -9.70
N PHE A 236 -16.48 2.54 -10.55
CA PHE A 236 -15.45 1.79 -11.27
C PHE A 236 -14.35 1.25 -10.34
N LEU A 237 -13.82 2.05 -9.43
CA LEU A 237 -12.79 1.61 -8.48
C LEU A 237 -13.25 0.43 -7.62
N ARG A 238 -14.54 0.38 -7.28
CA ARG A 238 -15.12 -0.72 -6.48
C ARG A 238 -15.19 -2.07 -7.20
N VAL A 239 -15.01 -2.11 -8.49
CA VAL A 239 -15.05 -3.37 -9.28
C VAL A 239 -13.65 -3.86 -9.70
N LEU A 240 -12.60 -3.07 -9.38
CA LEU A 240 -11.21 -3.47 -9.58
C LEU A 240 -10.79 -4.48 -8.52
#